data_37528310ec5fcca300abce6a1aa2738d
#
_entry.id   37528310ec5fcca300abce6a1aa2738d
#
_cell.length_a   1.000
_cell.length_b   1.000
_cell.length_c   1.000
_cell.angle_alpha   90.00
_cell.angle_beta   90.00
_cell.angle_gamma   90.00
#
_symmetry.space_group_name_H-M   'P 1'
#
loop_
_entity.id
_entity.type
_entity.pdbx_description
1 polymer ?
#
loop_
_entity_poly.entity_id
_entity_poly.type
_entity_poly.pdbx_seq_one_letter_code
_entity_poly.pdbx_strand_id
1 'polypeptide(L)'
;MESIIELRHLKTLLALAETGSVSMAAKRVFLTQSALSHQIRALENHFGTPLFERKTTPLRFTPAGERLLQLAREVMPHLAAAERDLAQIAGGGAGELRLAVECHTCFDWLMPAMGEFRPLWPQVELDIVSGFQADPVGLLLSHRADLAIVSEAVPQAG
;
A
#
# COMPACT_ATOMS: atom_id res chain seq x y z
N MET A 1 11.86 20.21 -14.69
CA MET A 1 11.68 19.02 -15.55
C MET A 1 10.33 18.44 -15.15
N GLU A 2 9.38 18.44 -16.07
CA GLU A 2 8.04 17.91 -15.81
C GLU A 2 8.10 16.37 -15.78
N SER A 3 7.57 15.76 -14.72
CA SER A 3 7.58 14.30 -14.59
C SER A 3 6.45 13.70 -15.41
N ILE A 4 6.76 12.72 -16.25
CA ILE A 4 5.75 11.93 -16.95
C ILE A 4 5.07 10.90 -16.03
N ILE A 5 5.72 10.59 -14.89
CA ILE A 5 5.16 9.62 -13.94
C ILE A 5 4.01 10.28 -13.18
N GLU A 6 2.84 9.68 -13.29
CA GLU A 6 1.62 10.09 -12.61
C GLU A 6 1.16 9.01 -11.63
N LEU A 7 0.35 9.35 -10.64
CA LEU A 7 -0.18 8.40 -9.63
C LEU A 7 -0.93 7.23 -10.27
N ARG A 8 -1.62 7.45 -11.40
CA ARG A 8 -2.29 6.35 -12.13
C ARG A 8 -1.31 5.29 -12.64
N HIS A 9 -0.09 5.68 -13.01
CA HIS A 9 0.97 4.76 -13.43
C HIS A 9 1.45 3.91 -12.25
N LEU A 10 1.62 4.52 -11.07
CA LEU A 10 2.01 3.80 -9.86
C LEU A 10 0.94 2.79 -9.42
N LYS A 11 -0.35 3.18 -9.46
CA LYS A 11 -1.49 2.27 -9.20
C LYS A 11 -1.50 1.08 -10.17
N THR A 12 -1.23 1.34 -11.45
CA THR A 12 -1.15 0.30 -12.49
C THR A 12 -0.01 -0.69 -12.22
N LEU A 13 1.18 -0.20 -11.84
CA LEU A 13 2.34 -1.06 -11.53
C LEU A 13 2.08 -1.96 -10.32
N LEU A 14 1.45 -1.43 -9.26
CA LEU A 14 1.05 -2.24 -8.09
C LEU A 14 0.05 -3.33 -8.48
N ALA A 15 -0.99 -2.99 -9.24
CA ALA A 15 -1.98 -3.96 -9.70
C ALA A 15 -1.36 -5.06 -10.57
N LEU A 16 -0.36 -4.73 -11.41
CA LEU A 16 0.39 -5.69 -12.21
C LEU A 16 1.25 -6.62 -11.35
N ALA A 17 1.91 -6.08 -10.32
CA ALA A 17 2.71 -6.87 -9.38
C ALA A 17 1.86 -7.87 -8.60
N GLU A 18 0.67 -7.45 -8.14
CA GLU A 18 -0.22 -8.29 -7.35
C GLU A 18 -0.92 -9.38 -8.18
N THR A 19 -1.26 -9.07 -9.43
CA THR A 19 -2.05 -10.00 -10.26
C THR A 19 -1.21 -10.86 -11.20
N GLY A 20 0.01 -10.43 -11.52
CA GLY A 20 0.86 -11.08 -12.53
C GLY A 20 0.26 -11.11 -13.95
N SER A 21 -0.83 -10.35 -14.19
CA SER A 21 -1.61 -10.39 -15.44
C SER A 21 -2.12 -9.02 -15.85
N VAL A 22 -1.83 -8.61 -17.08
CA VAL A 22 -2.29 -7.34 -17.66
C VAL A 22 -3.83 -7.24 -17.66
N SER A 23 -4.51 -8.33 -17.98
CA SER A 23 -5.98 -8.37 -18.02
C SER A 23 -6.59 -8.22 -16.63
N MET A 24 -6.04 -8.89 -15.61
CA MET A 24 -6.53 -8.80 -14.25
C MET A 24 -6.21 -7.44 -13.63
N ALA A 25 -4.99 -6.95 -13.85
CA ALA A 25 -4.59 -5.61 -13.39
C ALA A 25 -5.49 -4.51 -14.00
N ALA A 26 -5.82 -4.59 -15.29
CA ALA A 26 -6.70 -3.65 -15.94
C ALA A 26 -8.08 -3.58 -15.26
N LYS A 27 -8.68 -4.74 -14.96
CA LYS A 27 -9.94 -4.81 -14.20
C LYS A 27 -9.84 -4.15 -12.84
N ARG A 28 -8.72 -4.39 -12.12
CA ARG A 28 -8.49 -3.85 -10.77
C ARG A 28 -8.37 -2.33 -10.74
N VAL A 29 -7.78 -1.74 -11.78
CA VAL A 29 -7.66 -0.27 -11.89
C VAL A 29 -8.75 0.37 -12.75
N PHE A 30 -9.82 -0.35 -13.06
CA PHE A 30 -10.97 0.11 -13.84
C PHE A 30 -10.60 0.62 -15.23
N LEU A 31 -9.64 -0.06 -15.89
CA LEU A 31 -9.22 0.22 -17.26
C LEU A 31 -9.53 -0.95 -18.19
N THR A 32 -9.55 -0.66 -19.49
CA THR A 32 -9.46 -1.72 -20.49
C THR A 32 -8.01 -2.21 -20.59
N GLN A 33 -7.82 -3.48 -20.97
CA GLN A 33 -6.48 -4.04 -21.20
C GLN A 33 -5.68 -3.22 -22.22
N SER A 34 -6.35 -2.70 -23.26
CA SER A 34 -5.73 -1.83 -24.28
C SER A 34 -5.22 -0.52 -23.67
N ALA A 35 -6.05 0.15 -22.85
CA ALA A 35 -5.67 1.40 -22.19
C ALA A 35 -4.48 1.20 -21.24
N LEU A 36 -4.51 0.13 -20.42
CA LEU A 36 -3.39 -0.20 -19.53
C LEU A 36 -2.11 -0.49 -20.33
N SER A 37 -2.21 -1.29 -21.39
CA SER A 37 -1.05 -1.60 -22.27
C SER A 37 -0.50 -0.33 -22.94
N HIS A 38 -1.36 0.62 -23.29
CA HIS A 38 -0.95 1.92 -23.85
C HIS A 38 -0.19 2.76 -22.81
N GLN A 39 -0.67 2.81 -21.54
CA GLN A 39 0.03 3.50 -20.46
C GLN A 39 1.45 2.93 -20.25
N ILE A 40 1.59 1.60 -20.21
CA ILE A 40 2.88 0.94 -20.06
C ILE A 40 3.82 1.34 -21.22
N ARG A 41 3.35 1.22 -22.47
CA ARG A 41 4.16 1.57 -23.64
C ARG A 41 4.58 3.03 -23.65
N ALA A 42 3.72 3.95 -23.19
CA ALA A 42 4.06 5.37 -23.09
C ALA A 42 5.24 5.59 -22.14
N LEU A 43 5.25 4.92 -20.96
CA LEU A 43 6.37 4.96 -20.02
C LEU A 43 7.64 4.35 -20.62
N GLU A 44 7.54 3.14 -21.22
CA GLU A 44 8.65 2.45 -21.85
C GLU A 44 9.29 3.27 -22.98
N ASN A 45 8.46 3.92 -23.80
CA ASN A 45 8.94 4.81 -24.87
C ASN A 45 9.64 6.05 -24.34
N HIS A 46 9.09 6.65 -23.25
CA HIS A 46 9.70 7.83 -22.64
C HIS A 46 11.08 7.54 -22.04
N PHE A 47 11.18 6.43 -21.30
CA PHE A 47 12.45 6.04 -20.65
C PHE A 47 13.40 5.25 -21.58
N GLY A 48 12.95 4.88 -22.77
CA GLY A 48 13.74 4.11 -23.72
C GLY A 48 14.10 2.70 -23.24
N THR A 49 13.38 2.17 -22.25
CA THR A 49 13.65 0.86 -21.66
C THR A 49 12.35 0.10 -21.36
N PRO A 50 12.32 -1.23 -21.59
CA PRO A 50 11.15 -2.04 -21.22
C PRO A 50 11.02 -2.12 -19.69
N LEU A 51 9.78 -2.08 -19.22
CA LEU A 51 9.44 -2.26 -17.79
C LEU A 51 9.11 -3.71 -17.46
N PHE A 52 8.79 -4.53 -18.48
CA PHE A 52 8.42 -5.93 -18.33
C PHE A 52 9.20 -6.83 -19.28
N GLU A 53 9.50 -8.05 -18.82
CA GLU A 53 10.07 -9.08 -19.66
C GLU A 53 9.04 -9.53 -20.69
N ARG A 54 9.49 -9.73 -21.94
CA ARG A 54 8.60 -10.16 -23.03
C ARG A 54 8.22 -11.64 -22.88
N LYS A 55 6.94 -11.94 -23.09
CA LYS A 55 6.41 -13.32 -23.17
C LYS A 55 6.59 -14.16 -21.91
N THR A 56 6.64 -13.55 -20.74
CA THR A 56 6.64 -14.28 -19.45
C THR A 56 5.22 -14.44 -18.91
N THR A 57 4.93 -15.60 -18.34
CA THR A 57 3.70 -15.89 -17.60
C THR A 57 4.10 -16.64 -16.33
N PRO A 58 3.88 -16.07 -15.14
CA PRO A 58 3.33 -14.74 -14.88
C PRO A 58 4.22 -13.60 -15.36
N LEU A 59 3.64 -12.40 -15.45
CA LEU A 59 4.34 -11.16 -15.83
C LEU A 59 5.53 -10.92 -14.89
N ARG A 60 6.70 -10.60 -15.47
CA ARG A 60 7.91 -10.27 -14.71
C ARG A 60 8.36 -8.86 -15.02
N PHE A 61 8.79 -8.16 -13.99
CA PHE A 61 9.38 -6.83 -14.11
C PHE A 61 10.84 -6.92 -14.53
N THR A 62 11.29 -5.98 -15.35
CA THR A 62 12.73 -5.72 -15.57
C THR A 62 13.31 -4.93 -14.41
N PRO A 63 14.63 -4.74 -14.30
CA PRO A 63 15.22 -3.86 -13.29
C PRO A 63 14.65 -2.43 -13.32
N ALA A 64 14.33 -1.90 -14.50
CA ALA A 64 13.66 -0.59 -14.63
C ALA A 64 12.22 -0.63 -14.10
N GLY A 65 11.48 -1.69 -14.39
CA GLY A 65 10.14 -1.91 -13.86
C GLY A 65 10.13 -2.07 -12.34
N GLU A 66 11.08 -2.84 -11.78
CA GLU A 66 11.23 -2.99 -10.32
C GLU A 66 11.55 -1.66 -9.63
N ARG A 67 12.36 -0.80 -10.24
CA ARG A 67 12.65 0.54 -9.69
C ARG A 67 11.40 1.41 -9.60
N LEU A 68 10.52 1.38 -10.63
CA LEU A 68 9.25 2.10 -10.60
C LEU A 68 8.23 1.45 -9.64
N LEU A 69 8.22 0.13 -9.55
CA LEU A 69 7.38 -0.60 -8.59
C LEU A 69 7.77 -0.26 -7.15
N GLN A 70 9.07 -0.16 -6.86
CA GLN A 70 9.56 0.28 -5.57
C GLN A 70 9.07 1.71 -5.25
N LEU A 71 9.19 2.65 -6.19
CA LEU A 71 8.63 4.00 -6.03
C LEU A 71 7.12 3.96 -5.74
N ALA A 72 6.38 3.09 -6.43
CA ALA A 72 4.95 2.94 -6.19
C ALA A 72 4.64 2.46 -4.77
N ARG A 73 5.42 1.49 -4.25
CA ARG A 73 5.31 0.98 -2.88
C ARG A 73 5.65 2.02 -1.82
N GLU A 74 6.53 2.95 -2.14
CA GLU A 74 6.90 4.05 -1.24
C GLU A 74 5.85 5.18 -1.27
N VAL A 75 5.45 5.64 -2.44
CA VAL A 75 4.61 6.83 -2.59
C VAL A 75 3.13 6.57 -2.28
N MET A 76 2.58 5.43 -2.70
CA MET A 76 1.14 5.19 -2.58
C MET A 76 0.63 5.12 -1.14
N PRO A 77 1.37 4.55 -0.15
CA PRO A 77 0.97 4.61 1.25
C PRO A 77 0.94 6.04 1.81
N HIS A 78 1.90 6.90 1.45
CA HIS A 78 1.91 8.30 1.87
C HIS A 78 0.70 9.07 1.34
N LEU A 79 0.35 8.84 0.06
CA LEU A 79 -0.85 9.44 -0.51
C LEU A 79 -2.11 8.99 0.24
N ALA A 80 -2.26 7.69 0.47
CA ALA A 80 -3.40 7.15 1.20
C ALA A 80 -3.47 7.67 2.65
N ALA A 81 -2.31 7.88 3.32
CA ALA A 81 -2.25 8.50 4.64
C ALA A 81 -2.79 9.95 4.60
N ALA A 82 -2.29 10.76 3.66
CA ALA A 82 -2.75 12.13 3.52
C ALA A 82 -4.26 12.25 3.18
N GLU A 83 -4.78 11.36 2.34
CA GLU A 83 -6.21 11.29 2.04
C GLU A 83 -7.04 10.96 3.30
N ARG A 84 -6.56 10.05 4.17
CA ARG A 84 -7.21 9.74 5.46
C ARG A 84 -7.16 10.91 6.42
N ASP A 85 -5.99 11.56 6.57
CA ASP A 85 -5.84 12.73 7.45
C ASP A 85 -6.82 13.84 7.06
N LEU A 86 -6.96 14.09 5.76
CA LEU A 86 -7.92 15.06 5.24
C LEU A 86 -9.37 14.65 5.52
N ALA A 87 -9.70 13.37 5.39
CA ALA A 87 -11.02 12.85 5.73
C ALA A 87 -11.33 13.00 7.22
N GLN A 88 -10.34 12.76 8.11
CA GLN A 88 -10.49 12.99 9.56
C GLN A 88 -10.70 14.47 9.88
N ILE A 89 -9.94 15.36 9.27
CA ILE A 89 -10.10 16.81 9.44
C ILE A 89 -11.50 17.26 9.00
N ALA A 90 -11.97 16.77 7.86
CA ALA A 90 -13.27 17.10 7.31
C ALA A 90 -14.44 16.48 8.09
N GLY A 91 -14.25 15.27 8.61
CA GLY A 91 -15.29 14.47 9.31
C GLY A 91 -15.45 14.75 10.80
N GLY A 92 -14.65 15.64 11.37
CA GLY A 92 -14.79 16.05 12.78
C GLY A 92 -14.46 14.96 13.81
N GLY A 93 -13.58 14.01 13.48
CA GLY A 93 -13.09 12.97 14.39
C GLY A 93 -13.46 11.53 14.01
N ALA A 94 -14.18 11.33 12.93
CA ALA A 94 -14.31 9.99 12.35
C ALA A 94 -12.98 9.57 11.70
N GLY A 95 -12.46 8.39 12.04
CA GLY A 95 -11.19 7.92 11.55
C GLY A 95 -11.07 6.41 11.58
N GLU A 96 -10.01 5.91 10.97
CA GLU A 96 -9.60 4.51 11.01
C GLU A 96 -8.30 4.43 11.83
N LEU A 97 -8.26 3.52 12.81
CA LEU A 97 -7.05 3.20 13.57
C LEU A 97 -6.59 1.79 13.19
N ARG A 98 -5.50 1.72 12.44
CA ARG A 98 -4.93 0.47 11.94
C ARG A 98 -3.82 -0.02 12.84
N LEU A 99 -3.98 -1.25 13.30
CA LEU A 99 -3.09 -1.92 14.24
C LEU A 99 -2.26 -2.97 13.50
N ALA A 100 -0.94 -2.88 13.57
CA ALA A 100 -0.04 -3.96 13.17
C ALA A 100 0.39 -4.75 14.41
N VAL A 101 0.29 -6.08 14.34
CA VAL A 101 0.54 -6.97 15.48
C VAL A 101 1.58 -8.00 15.09
N GLU A 102 2.65 -8.13 15.90
CA GLU A 102 3.76 -9.04 15.64
C GLU A 102 3.40 -10.50 15.96
N CYS A 103 2.67 -10.76 17.04
CA CYS A 103 2.47 -12.09 17.57
C CYS A 103 1.03 -12.41 17.97
N HIS A 104 0.72 -13.73 18.01
CA HIS A 104 -0.61 -14.22 18.39
C HIS A 104 -0.96 -13.94 19.85
N THR A 105 0.00 -13.98 20.75
CA THR A 105 -0.24 -13.78 22.20
C THR A 105 -0.70 -12.37 22.53
N CYS A 106 -0.43 -11.41 21.65
CA CYS A 106 -0.91 -10.03 21.83
C CYS A 106 -2.43 -9.94 21.77
N PHE A 107 -3.11 -10.86 21.10
CA PHE A 107 -4.57 -10.84 20.97
C PHE A 107 -5.31 -11.06 22.28
N ASP A 108 -4.72 -11.79 23.25
CA ASP A 108 -5.35 -12.10 24.53
C ASP A 108 -5.68 -10.83 25.32
N TRP A 109 -4.85 -9.79 25.21
CA TRP A 109 -5.09 -8.50 25.86
C TRP A 109 -5.61 -7.45 24.88
N LEU A 110 -5.25 -7.51 23.59
CA LEU A 110 -5.63 -6.53 22.60
C LEU A 110 -7.13 -6.58 22.31
N MET A 111 -7.71 -7.76 22.17
CA MET A 111 -9.14 -7.88 21.87
C MET A 111 -10.03 -7.30 22.97
N PRO A 112 -9.78 -7.55 24.27
CA PRO A 112 -10.46 -6.83 25.34
C PRO A 112 -10.27 -5.31 25.28
N ALA A 113 -9.04 -4.83 25.08
CA ALA A 113 -8.75 -3.39 24.98
C ALA A 113 -9.50 -2.72 23.81
N MET A 114 -9.55 -3.37 22.64
CA MET A 114 -10.38 -2.90 21.50
C MET A 114 -11.86 -2.88 21.85
N GLY A 115 -12.33 -3.86 22.65
CA GLY A 115 -13.71 -3.91 23.15
C GLY A 115 -14.06 -2.72 24.05
N GLU A 116 -13.11 -2.26 24.87
CA GLU A 116 -13.27 -1.07 25.72
C GLU A 116 -13.13 0.24 24.94
N PHE A 117 -12.29 0.26 23.90
CA PHE A 117 -12.09 1.43 23.06
C PHE A 117 -13.33 1.80 22.22
N ARG A 118 -13.98 0.80 21.60
CA ARG A 118 -15.12 1.02 20.69
C ARG A 118 -16.27 1.85 21.27
N PRO A 119 -16.73 1.62 22.51
CA PRO A 119 -17.80 2.46 23.12
C PRO A 119 -17.36 3.89 23.39
N LEU A 120 -16.06 4.13 23.66
CA LEU A 120 -15.52 5.45 23.93
C LEU A 120 -15.34 6.28 22.65
N TRP A 121 -15.03 5.60 21.54
CA TRP A 121 -14.76 6.23 20.25
C TRP A 121 -15.57 5.54 19.12
N PRO A 122 -16.91 5.63 19.14
CA PRO A 122 -17.78 4.90 18.23
C PRO A 122 -17.62 5.32 16.75
N GLN A 123 -17.04 6.49 16.48
CA GLN A 123 -16.76 7.00 15.14
C GLN A 123 -15.38 6.57 14.60
N VAL A 124 -14.55 5.89 15.41
CA VAL A 124 -13.24 5.39 14.98
C VAL A 124 -13.36 3.91 14.61
N GLU A 125 -13.09 3.59 13.37
CA GLU A 125 -13.01 2.20 12.90
C GLU A 125 -11.65 1.60 13.30
N LEU A 126 -11.71 0.45 13.99
CA LEU A 126 -10.50 -0.29 14.37
C LEU A 126 -10.28 -1.41 13.36
N ASP A 127 -9.14 -1.37 12.66
CA ASP A 127 -8.71 -2.43 11.75
C ASP A 127 -7.37 -3.03 12.21
N ILE A 128 -7.25 -4.35 12.11
CA ILE A 128 -5.99 -5.04 12.29
C ILE A 128 -5.44 -5.33 10.91
N VAL A 129 -4.33 -4.69 10.57
CA VAL A 129 -3.66 -4.89 9.28
C VAL A 129 -3.34 -6.36 9.13
N SER A 130 -3.99 -6.99 8.14
CA SER A 130 -4.12 -8.43 7.99
C SER A 130 -2.79 -9.17 7.99
N GLY A 131 -2.77 -10.25 8.75
CA GLY A 131 -1.68 -11.21 8.86
C GLY A 131 -0.63 -10.82 9.88
N PHE A 132 -0.01 -11.85 10.49
CA PHE A 132 1.18 -11.67 11.32
C PHE A 132 2.31 -11.18 10.43
N GLN A 133 2.63 -9.91 10.55
CA GLN A 133 3.68 -9.29 9.76
C GLN A 133 5.00 -9.50 10.49
N ALA A 134 6.00 -9.99 9.77
CA ALA A 134 7.35 -10.10 10.29
C ALA A 134 7.98 -8.73 10.61
N ASP A 135 7.36 -7.62 10.14
CA ASP A 135 7.87 -6.26 10.34
C ASP A 135 6.72 -5.26 10.60
N PRO A 136 6.12 -5.24 11.80
CA PRO A 136 5.07 -4.29 12.17
C PRO A 136 5.60 -2.84 12.24
N VAL A 137 6.88 -2.65 12.57
CA VAL A 137 7.53 -1.33 12.60
C VAL A 137 7.67 -0.78 11.18
N GLY A 138 8.05 -1.60 10.20
CA GLY A 138 8.07 -1.21 8.79
C GLY A 138 6.68 -0.82 8.27
N LEU A 139 5.61 -1.46 8.75
CA LEU A 139 4.23 -1.04 8.44
C LEU A 139 3.90 0.33 9.03
N LEU A 140 4.35 0.62 10.25
CA LEU A 140 4.19 1.93 10.89
C LEU A 140 4.96 3.01 10.11
N LEU A 141 6.25 2.78 9.83
CA LEU A 141 7.11 3.72 9.12
C LEU A 141 6.66 3.99 7.68
N SER A 142 6.01 3.02 7.04
CA SER A 142 5.43 3.16 5.69
C SER A 142 3.99 3.67 5.68
N HIS A 143 3.46 4.16 6.80
CA HIS A 143 2.09 4.66 6.96
C HIS A 143 1.00 3.64 6.58
N ARG A 144 1.29 2.35 6.66
CA ARG A 144 0.34 1.26 6.44
C ARG A 144 -0.37 0.83 7.72
N ALA A 145 0.20 1.17 8.87
CA ALA A 145 -0.40 1.05 10.19
C ALA A 145 -0.21 2.38 10.95
N ASP A 146 -1.06 2.61 11.94
CA ASP A 146 -1.04 3.79 12.79
C ASP A 146 -0.46 3.46 14.17
N LEU A 147 -0.54 2.18 14.56
CA LEU A 147 0.05 1.63 15.78
C LEU A 147 0.69 0.28 15.49
N ALA A 148 1.89 0.05 16.02
CA ALA A 148 2.58 -1.24 15.95
C ALA A 148 2.72 -1.83 17.36
N ILE A 149 2.31 -3.08 17.52
CA ILE A 149 2.43 -3.83 18.75
C ILE A 149 3.55 -4.87 18.56
N VAL A 150 4.63 -4.71 19.31
CA VAL A 150 5.84 -5.53 19.24
C VAL A 150 6.13 -6.17 20.60
N SER A 151 6.77 -7.32 20.60
CA SER A 151 7.16 -8.06 21.81
C SER A 151 8.37 -7.43 22.50
N GLU A 152 9.25 -6.77 21.75
CA GLU A 152 10.46 -6.13 22.27
C GLU A 152 10.56 -4.68 21.78
N ALA A 153 11.16 -3.81 22.60
CA ALA A 153 11.41 -2.43 22.20
C ALA A 153 12.40 -2.39 21.02
N VAL A 154 11.99 -1.81 19.90
CA VAL A 154 12.88 -1.60 18.76
C VAL A 154 13.65 -0.30 18.96
N PRO A 155 15.01 -0.33 19.02
CA PRO A 155 15.80 0.86 19.12
C PRO A 155 15.58 1.74 17.89
N GLN A 156 15.10 2.97 18.06
CA GLN A 156 15.07 3.94 16.96
C GLN A 156 16.51 4.36 16.67
N ALA A 157 16.98 4.09 15.45
CA ALA A 157 18.11 4.80 14.90
C ALA A 157 17.64 6.24 14.62
N GLY A 158 18.20 7.20 15.38
CA GLY A 158 17.95 8.63 15.25
C GLY A 158 18.38 9.21 13.90
#